data_b3b09b9e6ecd851fd559fe78be15e930
#
_entry.id   b3b09b9e6ecd851fd559fe78be15e930
#
_cell.length_a   1.000
_cell.length_b   1.000
_cell.length_c   1.000
_cell.angle_alpha   90.00
_cell.angle_beta   90.00
_cell.angle_gamma   90.00
#
_symmetry.space_group_name_H-M   'P 1'
#
loop_
_entity.id
_entity.type
_entity.pdbx_description
1 polymer ?
#
loop_
_entity_poly.entity_id
_entity_poly.type
_entity_poly.pdbx_seq_one_letter_code
_entity_poly.pdbx_strand_id
1 'polypeptide(L)'
;FMFRMTEEQKQEAALYYQSRFEAAAKEAVQGQYDLLILDEILASCNYGMVRETSVVEFLKNRPEKLEVVLTGRNPSETFLELADYVSVYQTKPLKTNFKSEVHFYGKEPERRDGFRAGGDDCYPDLR
;
A
#
# COMPACT_ATOMS: atom_id res chain seq x y z
N PHE A 1 -14.34 -14.96 3.10
CA PHE A 1 -13.25 -15.94 2.98
C PHE A 1 -12.61 -16.23 4.36
N MET A 2 -12.23 -15.21 5.11
CA MET A 2 -11.62 -15.34 6.44
C MET A 2 -12.55 -15.89 7.54
N PHE A 3 -13.85 -15.71 7.41
CA PHE A 3 -14.85 -16.08 8.43
C PHE A 3 -15.02 -17.59 8.65
N ARG A 4 -14.46 -18.42 7.76
CA ARG A 4 -14.57 -19.89 7.82
C ARG A 4 -13.26 -20.58 8.19
N MET A 5 -12.20 -19.82 8.49
CA MET A 5 -10.90 -20.37 8.86
C MET A 5 -10.81 -20.59 10.36
N THR A 6 -10.22 -21.71 10.78
CA THR A 6 -9.81 -21.94 12.16
C THR A 6 -8.64 -21.01 12.53
N GLU A 7 -8.37 -20.84 13.83
CA GLU A 7 -7.22 -20.04 14.27
C GLU A 7 -5.89 -20.61 13.78
N GLU A 8 -5.75 -21.93 13.71
CA GLU A 8 -4.57 -22.59 13.16
C GLU A 8 -4.40 -22.29 11.66
N GLN A 9 -5.49 -22.36 10.89
CA GLN A 9 -5.50 -22.01 9.48
C GLN A 9 -5.15 -20.53 9.24
N LYS A 10 -5.63 -19.63 10.09
CA LYS A 10 -5.29 -18.21 10.02
C LYS A 10 -3.81 -17.97 10.28
N GLN A 11 -3.23 -18.64 11.28
CA GLN A 11 -1.81 -18.54 11.59
C GLN A 11 -0.95 -19.06 10.42
N GLU A 12 -1.31 -20.19 9.85
CA GLU A 12 -0.61 -20.74 8.69
C GLU A 12 -0.71 -19.81 7.47
N ALA A 13 -1.90 -19.28 7.21
CA ALA A 13 -2.10 -18.29 6.15
C ALA A 13 -1.27 -17.03 6.39
N ALA A 14 -1.21 -16.52 7.62
CA ALA A 14 -0.41 -15.36 7.96
C ALA A 14 1.09 -15.59 7.72
N LEU A 15 1.62 -16.74 8.10
CA LEU A 15 3.00 -17.11 7.80
C LEU A 15 3.27 -17.17 6.29
N TYR A 16 2.35 -17.75 5.53
CA TYR A 16 2.45 -17.83 4.08
C TYR A 16 2.47 -16.44 3.43
N TYR A 17 1.49 -15.59 3.74
CA TYR A 17 1.40 -14.24 3.14
C TYR A 17 2.55 -13.33 3.57
N GLN A 18 2.99 -13.42 4.83
CA GLN A 18 4.15 -12.69 5.30
C GLN A 18 5.41 -13.09 4.50
N SER A 19 5.64 -14.39 4.30
CA SER A 19 6.78 -14.87 3.53
C SER A 19 6.72 -14.45 2.05
N ARG A 20 5.52 -14.39 1.48
CA ARG A 20 5.32 -13.92 0.09
C ARG A 20 5.62 -12.44 -0.06
N PHE A 21 5.18 -11.62 0.90
CA PHE A 21 5.53 -10.21 0.93
C PHE A 21 7.06 -10.01 1.03
N GLU A 22 7.70 -10.68 1.96
CA GLU A 22 9.15 -10.57 2.17
C GLU A 22 9.94 -11.00 0.92
N ALA A 23 9.51 -12.06 0.25
CA ALA A 23 10.11 -12.51 -1.01
C ALA A 23 9.92 -11.48 -2.12
N ALA A 24 8.74 -10.90 -2.27
CA ALA A 24 8.47 -9.87 -3.27
C ALA A 24 9.29 -8.59 -3.02
N ALA A 25 9.36 -8.14 -1.77
CA ALA A 25 10.14 -6.98 -1.37
C ALA A 25 11.64 -7.19 -1.66
N LYS A 26 12.16 -8.35 -1.30
CA LYS A 26 13.54 -8.72 -1.58
C LYS A 26 13.83 -8.78 -3.08
N GLU A 27 12.96 -9.40 -3.85
CA GLU A 27 13.08 -9.49 -5.31
C GLU A 27 13.06 -8.11 -5.96
N ALA A 28 12.17 -7.23 -5.53
CA ALA A 28 12.07 -5.87 -6.06
C ALA A 28 13.37 -5.07 -5.86
N VAL A 29 14.03 -5.25 -4.72
CA VAL A 29 15.30 -4.59 -4.42
C VAL A 29 16.46 -5.23 -5.18
N GLN A 30 16.59 -6.55 -5.13
CA GLN A 30 17.70 -7.28 -5.77
C GLN A 30 17.62 -7.27 -7.29
N GLY A 31 16.42 -7.38 -7.84
CA GLY A 31 16.16 -7.31 -9.28
C GLY A 31 16.25 -5.88 -9.85
N GLN A 32 16.45 -4.87 -9.02
CA GLN A 32 16.53 -3.45 -9.40
C GLN A 32 15.30 -2.98 -10.20
N TYR A 33 14.11 -3.43 -9.78
CA TYR A 33 12.86 -2.99 -10.37
C TYR A 33 12.62 -1.49 -10.11
N ASP A 34 11.90 -0.86 -11.00
CA ASP A 34 11.52 0.54 -10.89
C ASP A 34 10.15 0.72 -10.25
N LEU A 35 9.30 -0.31 -10.29
CA LEU A 35 7.94 -0.29 -9.78
C LEU A 35 7.58 -1.62 -9.11
N LEU A 36 7.03 -1.54 -7.91
CA LEU A 36 6.41 -2.65 -7.20
C LEU A 36 4.96 -2.31 -6.87
N ILE A 37 4.04 -3.14 -7.31
CA ILE A 37 2.62 -3.02 -6.98
C ILE A 37 2.25 -4.14 -6.01
N LEU A 38 1.78 -3.77 -4.83
CA LEU A 38 1.28 -4.68 -3.81
C LEU A 38 -0.25 -4.60 -3.77
N ASP A 39 -0.88 -5.44 -4.58
CA ASP A 39 -2.34 -5.45 -4.72
C ASP A 39 -3.02 -6.03 -3.47
N GLU A 40 -4.02 -5.31 -2.97
CA GLU A 40 -4.79 -5.64 -1.76
C GLU A 40 -3.93 -5.83 -0.48
N ILE A 41 -2.73 -5.26 -0.44
CA ILE A 41 -1.85 -5.36 0.74
C ILE A 41 -2.47 -4.68 1.97
N LEU A 42 -3.27 -3.61 1.78
CA LEU A 42 -3.94 -2.93 2.88
C LEU A 42 -4.92 -3.86 3.59
N ALA A 43 -5.69 -4.65 2.83
CA ALA A 43 -6.56 -5.68 3.41
C ALA A 43 -5.76 -6.76 4.14
N SER A 44 -4.65 -7.20 3.56
CA SER A 44 -3.76 -8.19 4.20
C SER A 44 -3.20 -7.70 5.53
N CYS A 45 -2.86 -6.43 5.64
CA CYS A 45 -2.42 -5.82 6.90
C CYS A 45 -3.58 -5.70 7.90
N ASN A 46 -4.75 -5.24 7.44
CA ASN A 46 -5.92 -5.08 8.30
C ASN A 46 -6.42 -6.39 8.90
N TYR A 47 -6.27 -7.50 8.18
CA TYR A 47 -6.64 -8.84 8.65
C TYR A 47 -5.51 -9.58 9.38
N GLY A 48 -4.35 -8.96 9.56
CA GLY A 48 -3.21 -9.55 10.24
C GLY A 48 -2.49 -10.65 9.45
N MET A 49 -2.70 -10.72 8.12
CA MET A 49 -2.02 -11.68 7.26
C MET A 49 -0.59 -11.23 6.94
N VAL A 50 -0.36 -9.94 6.86
CA VAL A 50 0.95 -9.32 6.72
C VAL A 50 1.12 -8.28 7.80
N ARG A 51 2.26 -8.26 8.46
CA ARG A 51 2.55 -7.26 9.50
C ARG A 51 2.73 -5.88 8.87
N GLU A 52 1.92 -4.94 9.28
CA GLU A 52 2.02 -3.55 8.83
C GLU A 52 3.41 -2.97 9.07
N THR A 53 4.00 -3.26 10.22
CA THR A 53 5.37 -2.82 10.58
C THR A 53 6.41 -3.28 9.56
N SER A 54 6.28 -4.49 9.02
CA SER A 54 7.19 -5.00 7.98
C SER A 54 7.05 -4.23 6.68
N VAL A 55 5.84 -3.89 6.29
CA VAL A 55 5.58 -3.09 5.08
C VAL A 55 6.10 -1.67 5.25
N VAL A 56 5.83 -1.04 6.40
CA VAL A 56 6.32 0.30 6.74
C VAL A 56 7.84 0.36 6.74
N GLU A 57 8.49 -0.63 7.34
CA GLU A 57 9.95 -0.72 7.36
C GLU A 57 10.53 -0.85 5.93
N PHE A 58 9.93 -1.71 5.12
CA PHE A 58 10.31 -1.84 3.72
C PHE A 58 10.17 -0.51 2.96
N LEU A 59 9.04 0.19 3.12
CA LEU A 59 8.79 1.47 2.46
C LEU A 59 9.83 2.54 2.85
N LYS A 60 10.20 2.60 4.12
CA LYS A 60 11.21 3.55 4.62
C LYS A 60 12.62 3.26 4.11
N ASN A 61 12.95 2.02 3.89
CA ASN A 61 14.30 1.55 3.52
C ASN A 61 14.44 1.18 2.03
N ARG A 62 13.38 1.34 1.24
CA ARG A 62 13.43 1.01 -0.18
C ARG A 62 14.44 1.87 -0.94
N PRO A 63 15.02 1.37 -2.05
CA PRO A 63 15.83 2.19 -2.94
C PRO A 63 15.05 3.41 -3.44
N GLU A 64 15.70 4.56 -3.55
CA GLU A 64 15.07 5.83 -3.96
C GLU A 64 14.34 5.74 -5.31
N LYS A 65 14.87 4.96 -6.23
CA LYS A 65 14.29 4.76 -7.57
C LYS A 65 13.09 3.82 -7.59
N LEU A 66 12.87 3.03 -6.55
CA LEU A 66 11.78 2.06 -6.51
C LEU A 66 10.49 2.76 -6.08
N GLU A 67 9.58 2.90 -7.03
CA GLU A 67 8.21 3.33 -6.76
C GLU A 67 7.40 2.15 -6.22
N VAL A 68 6.56 2.40 -5.24
CA VAL A 68 5.71 1.37 -4.64
C VAL A 68 4.26 1.85 -4.61
N VAL A 69 3.36 1.01 -5.09
CA VAL A 69 1.92 1.23 -5.05
C VAL A 69 1.28 0.20 -4.14
N LEU A 70 0.54 0.67 -3.15
CA LEU A 70 -0.28 -0.17 -2.29
C LEU A 70 -1.74 0.03 -2.67
N THR A 71 -2.48 -1.05 -2.81
CA THR A 71 -3.93 -0.97 -3.05
C THR A 71 -4.71 -1.66 -1.93
N GLY A 72 -5.96 -1.28 -1.79
CA GLY A 72 -6.90 -1.89 -0.85
C GLY A 72 -7.85 -0.87 -0.23
N ARG A 73 -8.48 -1.28 0.86
CA ARG A 73 -9.46 -0.48 1.61
C ARG A 73 -8.92 -0.14 2.98
N ASN A 74 -9.37 0.99 3.52
CA ASN A 74 -9.08 1.42 4.88
C ASN A 74 -7.58 1.42 5.21
N PRO A 75 -6.75 2.20 4.48
CA PRO A 75 -5.35 2.36 4.84
C PRO A 75 -5.23 2.92 6.26
N SER A 76 -4.25 2.45 7.01
CA SER A 76 -3.95 3.02 8.32
C SER A 76 -3.41 4.44 8.18
N GLU A 77 -3.53 5.21 9.24
CA GLU A 77 -2.99 6.57 9.29
C GLU A 77 -1.47 6.58 9.00
N THR A 78 -0.76 5.58 9.47
CA THR A 78 0.68 5.41 9.20
C THR A 78 0.98 5.33 7.71
N PHE A 79 0.21 4.57 6.94
CA PHE A 79 0.38 4.52 5.50
C PHE A 79 0.03 5.84 4.83
N LEU A 80 -1.02 6.52 5.28
CA LEU A 80 -1.43 7.81 4.73
C LEU A 80 -0.36 8.89 4.98
N GLU A 81 0.25 8.92 6.15
CA GLU A 81 1.32 9.86 6.49
C GLU A 81 2.60 9.61 5.70
N LEU A 82 2.91 8.36 5.38
CA LEU A 82 4.10 7.99 4.61
C LEU A 82 3.92 8.16 3.10
N ALA A 83 2.68 8.20 2.63
CA ALA A 83 2.38 8.25 1.21
C ALA A 83 2.77 9.60 0.60
N ASP A 84 3.35 9.56 -0.59
CA ASP A 84 3.56 10.76 -1.40
C ASP A 84 2.26 11.18 -2.10
N TYR A 85 1.44 10.20 -2.50
CA TYR A 85 0.13 10.43 -3.14
C TYR A 85 -0.90 9.41 -2.65
N VAL A 86 -2.12 9.86 -2.50
CA VAL A 86 -3.27 9.02 -2.14
C VAL A 86 -4.38 9.26 -3.15
N SER A 87 -4.84 8.20 -3.79
CA SER A 87 -6.00 8.23 -4.68
C SER A 87 -7.14 7.43 -4.06
N VAL A 88 -8.31 8.01 -4.03
CA VAL A 88 -9.51 7.39 -3.47
C VAL A 88 -10.55 7.23 -4.58
N TYR A 89 -11.04 6.01 -4.77
CA TYR A 89 -12.06 5.69 -5.75
C TYR A 89 -13.37 5.36 -5.07
N GLN A 90 -14.44 5.94 -5.57
CA GLN A 90 -15.78 5.66 -5.13
C GLN A 90 -16.58 4.99 -6.26
N THR A 91 -17.14 3.81 -5.97
CA THR A 91 -18.02 3.12 -6.92
C THR A 91 -19.45 3.63 -6.85
N LYS A 92 -20.13 3.75 -8.00
CA LYS A 92 -21.56 4.02 -8.08
C LYS A 92 -22.35 2.72 -8.24
N PRO A 93 -23.54 2.58 -7.62
CA PRO A 93 -24.17 3.50 -6.68
C PRO A 93 -23.45 3.55 -5.35
N LEU A 94 -23.54 4.69 -4.68
CA LEU A 94 -22.94 5.04 -3.38
C LEU A 94 -23.30 4.02 -2.29
N LYS A 95 -22.69 2.86 -2.30
CA LYS A 95 -22.67 1.92 -1.18
C LYS A 95 -21.24 1.84 -0.69
N THR A 96 -20.96 2.56 0.36
CA THR A 96 -19.90 2.46 1.39
C THR A 96 -18.59 1.69 1.11
N ASN A 97 -18.22 1.43 -0.13
CA ASN A 97 -17.00 0.70 -0.46
C ASN A 97 -16.01 1.63 -1.16
N PHE A 98 -15.28 2.41 -0.38
CA PHE A 98 -14.14 3.16 -0.89
C PHE A 98 -12.98 2.21 -1.14
N LYS A 99 -12.48 2.17 -2.36
CA LYS A 99 -11.19 1.58 -2.68
C LYS A 99 -10.16 2.70 -2.70
N SER A 100 -9.10 2.56 -1.93
CA SER A 100 -8.00 3.51 -1.88
C SER A 100 -6.75 2.91 -2.51
N GLU A 101 -6.03 3.71 -3.26
CA GLU A 101 -4.68 3.41 -3.69
C GLU A 101 -3.74 4.40 -3.01
N VAL A 102 -2.70 3.88 -2.42
CA VAL A 102 -1.69 4.68 -1.74
C VAL A 102 -0.38 4.51 -2.48
N HIS A 103 0.18 5.60 -2.96
CA HIS A 103 1.36 5.61 -3.79
C HIS A 103 2.57 6.13 -3.01
N PHE A 104 3.66 5.42 -3.10
CA PHE A 104 4.96 5.81 -2.55
C PHE A 104 5.94 5.96 -3.70
N TYR A 105 6.31 7.19 -4.00
CA TYR A 105 7.30 7.49 -5.03
C TYR A 105 8.71 7.49 -4.44
N GLY A 106 9.71 7.24 -5.27
CA GLY A 106 11.09 7.49 -4.91
C GLY A 106 11.30 8.97 -4.55
N LYS A 107 12.26 9.29 -3.71
CA LYS A 107 12.62 10.70 -3.46
C LYS A 107 12.94 11.36 -4.78
N GLU A 108 12.22 12.43 -5.12
CA GLU A 108 12.44 13.17 -6.35
C GLU A 108 13.91 13.57 -6.52
N PRO A 109 14.49 13.35 -7.69
CA PRO A 109 15.49 14.26 -8.16
C PRO A 109 14.80 15.62 -8.34
N GLU A 110 15.39 16.70 -7.81
CA GLU A 110 14.91 18.07 -7.78
C GLU A 110 13.83 18.39 -8.84
N ARG A 111 12.67 18.87 -8.38
CA ARG A 111 11.55 19.26 -9.24
C ARG A 111 12.07 20.05 -10.43
N ARG A 112 11.90 19.51 -11.60
CA ARG A 112 11.89 20.35 -12.80
C ARG A 112 10.64 21.21 -12.69
N ASP A 113 10.84 22.47 -12.43
CA ASP A 113 9.80 23.50 -12.39
C ASP A 113 8.88 23.34 -13.59
N GLY A 114 7.61 23.03 -13.35
CA GLY A 114 6.59 23.01 -14.40
C GLY A 114 5.45 22.02 -14.27
N PHE A 115 5.55 20.96 -13.50
CA PHE A 115 4.42 20.07 -13.25
C PHE A 115 3.73 20.46 -11.94
N ARG A 116 2.72 21.31 -12.05
CA ARG A 116 1.73 21.45 -10.96
C ARG A 116 0.94 20.14 -10.91
N ALA A 117 1.20 19.31 -9.92
CA ALA A 117 0.23 18.34 -9.49
C ALA A 117 -1.08 19.11 -9.29
N GLY A 118 -2.11 18.74 -10.02
CA GLY A 118 -3.43 19.34 -9.91
C GLY A 118 -3.84 19.27 -8.44
N GLY A 119 -4.03 20.46 -7.88
CA GLY A 119 -4.19 20.66 -6.45
C GLY A 119 -5.46 20.06 -5.90
N ASP A 120 -5.53 20.14 -4.66
CA ASP A 120 -6.60 20.51 -3.70
C ASP A 120 -8.02 19.91 -3.85
N ASP A 121 -8.35 19.22 -4.94
CA ASP A 121 -9.73 18.76 -5.17
C ASP A 121 -9.97 17.25 -4.92
N CYS A 122 -8.99 16.50 -4.41
CA CYS A 122 -9.11 15.06 -4.23
C CYS A 122 -9.49 14.61 -2.81
N TYR A 123 -9.68 15.51 -1.87
CA TYR A 123 -10.22 15.18 -0.56
C TYR A 123 -11.66 15.71 -0.43
N PRO A 124 -12.68 14.86 -0.62
CA PRO A 124 -13.93 15.16 0.02
C PRO A 124 -13.70 15.09 1.53
N ASP A 125 -14.08 16.15 2.22
CA ASP A 125 -14.04 16.31 3.67
C ASP A 125 -14.57 15.03 4.35
N LEU A 126 -13.69 14.22 4.90
CA LEU A 126 -14.00 13.00 5.64
C LEU A 126 -14.40 13.35 7.08
N ARG A 127 -15.36 14.27 7.23
CA ARG A 127 -16.04 14.53 8.50
C ARG A 127 -17.39 13.85 8.55
#